data_587ce528bba86ed748e151692fa689c0
#
_entry.id   587ce528bba86ed748e151692fa689c0
#
_cell.length_a   1.000
_cell.length_b   1.000
_cell.length_c   1.000
_cell.angle_alpha   90.00
_cell.angle_beta   90.00
_cell.angle_gamma   90.00
#
_symmetry.space_group_name_H-M   'P 1'
#
loop_
_entity.id
_entity.type
_entity.pdbx_description
1 polymer ?
#
loop_
_entity_poly.entity_id
_entity_poly.type
_entity_poly.pdbx_seq_one_letter_code
_entity_poly.pdbx_strand_id
1 'polypeptide(L)'
;DENGIIRIGANVVPGDIMIGKITPKGESDPSPEEKLLRAIFGDKAGDVKDASLKASPSLKGVVIDKKLFSKAIKTRSAKAEDKKRIVAIDEEFECKVADLKAILIDKLLELTAGKLSAGVKDYMGAELIPAGAEITASVLENFDYTAVQLSGWTDDEHTNGLIKQLVINFLKKYKVLDAEIKRAKIAITIGDELPSGIIQ
;
A
#
# COMPACT_ATOMS: atom_id res chain seq x y z
N ASP A 1 -15.31 -11.64 -14.04
CA ASP A 1 -13.97 -11.32 -13.57
C ASP A 1 -13.29 -12.57 -12.97
N GLU A 2 -11.98 -12.61 -12.90
CA GLU A 2 -11.21 -13.74 -12.36
C GLU A 2 -11.59 -14.08 -10.91
N ASN A 3 -12.06 -13.11 -10.15
CA ASN A 3 -12.49 -13.28 -8.77
C ASN A 3 -13.97 -13.74 -8.63
N GLY A 4 -14.63 -14.07 -9.71
CA GLY A 4 -16.06 -14.43 -9.68
C GLY A 4 -17.02 -13.28 -9.43
N ILE A 5 -16.57 -12.03 -9.59
CA ILE A 5 -17.37 -10.82 -9.37
C ILE A 5 -17.68 -10.16 -10.72
N ILE A 6 -18.86 -9.60 -10.86
CA ILE A 6 -19.28 -8.87 -12.07
C ILE A 6 -18.32 -7.70 -12.36
N ARG A 7 -18.14 -7.35 -13.63
CA ARG A 7 -17.26 -6.24 -14.05
C ARG A 7 -17.95 -4.89 -13.86
N ILE A 8 -17.15 -3.86 -13.59
CA ILE A 8 -17.63 -2.47 -13.58
C ILE A 8 -18.08 -2.10 -15.00
N GLY A 9 -19.21 -1.39 -15.11
CA GLY A 9 -19.82 -1.02 -16.38
C GLY A 9 -20.71 -2.11 -17.02
N ALA A 10 -20.82 -3.31 -16.41
CA ALA A 10 -21.70 -4.35 -16.91
C ALA A 10 -23.17 -4.02 -16.64
N ASN A 11 -24.04 -4.30 -17.61
CA ASN A 11 -25.49 -4.21 -17.43
C ASN A 11 -25.98 -5.44 -16.66
N VAL A 12 -26.74 -5.22 -15.60
CA VAL A 12 -27.35 -6.26 -14.76
C VAL A 12 -28.82 -6.38 -15.08
N VAL A 13 -29.28 -7.61 -15.31
CA VAL A 13 -30.67 -7.97 -15.55
C VAL A 13 -31.12 -8.93 -14.43
N PRO A 14 -32.43 -8.99 -14.13
CA PRO A 14 -32.95 -9.96 -13.15
C PRO A 14 -32.51 -11.39 -13.44
N GLY A 15 -31.93 -12.07 -12.43
CA GLY A 15 -31.43 -13.44 -12.54
C GLY A 15 -29.93 -13.54 -12.85
N ASP A 16 -29.24 -12.46 -13.22
CA ASP A 16 -27.80 -12.47 -13.45
C ASP A 16 -27.03 -12.72 -12.15
N ILE A 17 -25.91 -13.43 -12.26
CA ILE A 17 -25.02 -13.68 -11.14
C ILE A 17 -24.13 -12.44 -10.93
N MET A 18 -24.30 -11.76 -9.79
CA MET A 18 -23.44 -10.63 -9.40
C MET A 18 -22.16 -11.09 -8.74
N ILE A 19 -22.24 -12.10 -7.87
CA ILE A 19 -21.10 -12.70 -7.18
C ILE A 19 -21.23 -14.21 -7.26
N GLY A 20 -20.26 -14.87 -7.91
CA GLY A 20 -20.18 -16.33 -7.97
C GLY A 20 -19.59 -16.85 -6.67
N LYS A 21 -20.30 -17.74 -5.97
CA LYS A 21 -19.85 -18.38 -4.74
C LYS A 21 -20.23 -19.85 -4.76
N ILE A 22 -19.24 -20.69 -4.48
CA ILE A 22 -19.42 -22.13 -4.28
C ILE A 22 -19.09 -22.45 -2.83
N THR A 23 -19.96 -23.21 -2.17
CA THR A 23 -19.73 -23.68 -0.80
C THR A 23 -19.69 -25.18 -0.78
N PRO A 24 -18.81 -25.83 0.02
CA PRO A 24 -18.88 -27.27 0.20
C PRO A 24 -20.22 -27.64 0.82
N LYS A 25 -20.84 -28.71 0.33
CA LYS A 25 -21.98 -29.32 1.02
C LYS A 25 -21.47 -29.92 2.34
N GLY A 26 -22.11 -29.56 3.45
CA GLY A 26 -21.85 -30.25 4.72
C GLY A 26 -22.19 -31.73 4.57
N GLU A 27 -21.58 -32.57 5.42
CA GLU A 27 -21.90 -34.00 5.53
C GLU A 27 -23.35 -34.18 6.01
N SER A 28 -24.30 -34.06 5.09
CA SER A 28 -25.64 -34.61 5.28
C SER A 28 -25.66 -35.98 4.63
N ASP A 29 -26.31 -36.98 5.27
CA ASP A 29 -26.51 -38.29 4.68
C ASP A 29 -27.05 -38.12 3.24
N PRO A 30 -26.32 -38.61 2.23
CA PRO A 30 -26.75 -38.45 0.84
C PRO A 30 -28.06 -39.21 0.63
N SER A 31 -29.02 -38.57 -0.06
CA SER A 31 -30.27 -39.22 -0.44
C SER A 31 -29.97 -40.48 -1.25
N PRO A 32 -30.88 -41.47 -1.29
CA PRO A 32 -30.70 -42.69 -2.09
C PRO A 32 -30.39 -42.40 -3.55
N GLU A 33 -30.94 -41.31 -4.09
CA GLU A 33 -30.71 -40.83 -5.46
C GLU A 33 -29.33 -40.23 -5.64
N GLU A 34 -28.82 -39.48 -4.66
CA GLU A 34 -27.44 -38.96 -4.66
C GLU A 34 -26.42 -40.11 -4.50
N LYS A 35 -26.72 -41.15 -3.71
CA LYS A 35 -25.88 -42.36 -3.62
C LYS A 35 -25.77 -43.08 -4.96
N LEU A 36 -26.87 -43.15 -5.69
CA LEU A 36 -26.90 -43.74 -7.04
C LEU A 36 -26.11 -42.91 -8.05
N LEU A 37 -26.26 -41.59 -8.01
CA LEU A 37 -25.51 -40.66 -8.88
C LEU A 37 -24.01 -40.71 -8.58
N ARG A 38 -23.61 -40.79 -7.33
CA ARG A 38 -22.20 -40.96 -6.94
C ARG A 38 -21.61 -42.29 -7.42
N ALA A 39 -22.41 -43.36 -7.38
CA ALA A 39 -21.98 -44.66 -7.87
C ALA A 39 -21.77 -44.69 -9.39
N ILE A 40 -22.56 -43.90 -10.17
CA ILE A 40 -22.50 -43.86 -11.62
C ILE A 40 -21.45 -42.87 -12.13
N PHE A 41 -21.35 -41.68 -11.52
CA PHE A 41 -20.52 -40.58 -12.01
C PHE A 41 -19.24 -40.31 -11.16
N GLY A 42 -19.02 -41.09 -10.12
CA GLY A 42 -17.88 -40.94 -9.19
C GLY A 42 -18.10 -39.87 -8.09
N ASP A 43 -17.28 -39.92 -7.06
CA ASP A 43 -17.40 -39.10 -5.83
C ASP A 43 -17.33 -37.57 -6.03
N LYS A 44 -16.99 -37.10 -7.23
CA LYS A 44 -16.80 -35.67 -7.50
C LYS A 44 -18.06 -34.91 -7.90
N ALA A 45 -19.15 -35.61 -8.22
CA ALA A 45 -20.40 -35.00 -8.61
C ALA A 45 -21.28 -34.74 -7.39
N GLY A 46 -21.15 -33.59 -6.75
CA GLY A 46 -22.11 -33.19 -5.72
C GLY A 46 -21.56 -32.56 -4.43
N ASP A 47 -20.24 -32.42 -4.30
CA ASP A 47 -19.66 -31.89 -3.07
C ASP A 47 -19.76 -30.37 -2.87
N VAL A 48 -20.30 -29.65 -3.84
CA VAL A 48 -20.41 -28.19 -3.80
C VAL A 48 -21.85 -27.72 -4.06
N LYS A 49 -22.26 -26.71 -3.28
CA LYS A 49 -23.54 -26.02 -3.44
C LYS A 49 -23.27 -24.64 -4.02
N ASP A 50 -24.06 -24.27 -5.06
CA ASP A 50 -24.05 -22.89 -5.59
C ASP A 50 -24.71 -21.97 -4.55
N ALA A 51 -23.92 -21.03 -4.03
CA ALA A 51 -24.33 -19.99 -3.08
C ALA A 51 -24.16 -18.60 -3.70
N SER A 52 -24.18 -18.52 -5.03
CA SER A 52 -23.99 -17.28 -5.78
C SER A 52 -25.07 -16.26 -5.47
N LEU A 53 -24.68 -14.99 -5.39
CA LEU A 53 -25.60 -13.88 -5.26
C LEU A 53 -26.14 -13.51 -6.63
N LYS A 54 -27.44 -13.71 -6.83
CA LYS A 54 -28.15 -13.37 -8.07
C LYS A 54 -28.89 -12.05 -7.93
N ALA A 55 -29.03 -11.34 -9.06
CA ALA A 55 -29.82 -10.11 -9.14
C ALA A 55 -31.27 -10.39 -8.82
N SER A 56 -31.89 -9.59 -7.94
CA SER A 56 -33.32 -9.70 -7.62
C SER A 56 -34.19 -9.35 -8.82
N PRO A 57 -35.46 -9.80 -8.85
CA PRO A 57 -36.37 -9.54 -9.98
C PRO A 57 -36.62 -8.05 -10.29
N SER A 58 -36.41 -7.18 -9.31
CA SER A 58 -36.56 -5.72 -9.42
C SER A 58 -35.26 -4.99 -9.78
N LEU A 59 -34.12 -5.67 -9.77
CA LEU A 59 -32.82 -5.06 -9.99
C LEU A 59 -32.49 -5.01 -11.48
N LYS A 60 -32.43 -3.79 -12.03
CA LYS A 60 -31.95 -3.51 -13.38
C LYS A 60 -31.08 -2.27 -13.36
N GLY A 61 -29.85 -2.35 -13.84
CA GLY A 61 -28.94 -1.21 -13.82
C GLY A 61 -27.54 -1.56 -14.33
N VAL A 62 -26.61 -0.64 -14.09
CA VAL A 62 -25.19 -0.78 -14.45
C VAL A 62 -24.36 -0.82 -13.19
N VAL A 63 -23.35 -1.68 -13.15
CA VAL A 63 -22.41 -1.76 -12.03
C VAL A 63 -21.51 -0.53 -12.04
N ILE A 64 -21.57 0.28 -11.00
CA ILE A 64 -20.80 1.52 -10.85
C ILE A 64 -19.45 1.25 -10.20
N ASP A 65 -19.44 0.43 -9.12
CA ASP A 65 -18.24 0.13 -8.35
C ASP A 65 -18.31 -1.26 -7.73
N LYS A 66 -17.16 -1.84 -7.43
CA LYS A 66 -17.01 -3.10 -6.69
C LYS A 66 -15.81 -3.01 -5.76
N LYS A 67 -15.93 -3.61 -4.59
CA LYS A 67 -14.83 -3.72 -3.63
C LYS A 67 -14.68 -5.18 -3.23
N LEU A 68 -13.46 -5.70 -3.37
CA LEU A 68 -13.10 -7.04 -2.92
C LEU A 68 -12.27 -6.90 -1.64
N PHE A 69 -12.73 -7.54 -0.59
CA PHE A 69 -11.98 -7.63 0.67
C PHE A 69 -11.43 -9.05 0.80
N SER A 70 -10.13 -9.18 0.96
CA SER A 70 -9.48 -10.48 1.13
C SER A 70 -8.87 -10.62 2.51
N LYS A 71 -9.00 -11.81 3.08
CA LYS A 71 -8.35 -12.16 4.35
C LYS A 71 -7.01 -12.80 4.08
N ALA A 72 -5.97 -12.43 4.81
CA ALA A 72 -4.65 -13.03 4.66
C ALA A 72 -4.69 -14.53 4.95
N ILE A 73 -4.28 -15.35 3.98
CA ILE A 73 -4.22 -16.81 4.11
C ILE A 73 -2.91 -17.17 4.80
N LYS A 74 -2.97 -17.81 5.98
CA LYS A 74 -1.80 -18.15 6.80
C LYS A 74 -1.11 -19.48 6.40
N THR A 75 -1.18 -19.91 5.15
CA THR A 75 -0.45 -21.09 4.68
C THR A 75 1.05 -20.82 4.59
N ARG A 76 1.87 -21.87 4.68
CA ARG A 76 3.33 -21.73 4.67
C ARG A 76 3.87 -21.19 3.34
N SER A 77 3.25 -21.55 2.22
CA SER A 77 3.56 -21.03 0.88
C SER A 77 3.17 -19.56 0.75
N ALA A 78 1.97 -19.18 1.19
CA ALA A 78 1.50 -17.80 1.17
C ALA A 78 2.42 -16.87 1.99
N LYS A 79 2.88 -17.32 3.18
CA LYS A 79 3.84 -16.56 3.97
C LYS A 79 5.18 -16.30 3.25
N ALA A 80 5.63 -17.24 2.41
CA ALA A 80 6.86 -17.06 1.65
C ALA A 80 6.67 -16.05 0.50
N GLU A 81 5.50 -16.04 -0.14
CA GLU A 81 5.12 -15.05 -1.16
C GLU A 81 4.92 -13.66 -0.55
N ASP A 82 4.25 -13.58 0.60
CA ASP A 82 4.04 -12.34 1.32
C ASP A 82 5.37 -11.68 1.71
N LYS A 83 6.34 -12.48 2.16
CA LYS A 83 7.70 -11.97 2.43
C LYS A 83 8.35 -11.38 1.19
N LYS A 84 8.23 -12.04 0.02
CA LYS A 84 8.79 -11.52 -1.23
C LYS A 84 8.11 -10.21 -1.65
N ARG A 85 6.78 -10.13 -1.48
CA ARG A 85 6.02 -8.90 -1.77
C ARG A 85 6.41 -7.75 -0.85
N ILE A 86 6.62 -8.03 0.45
CA ILE A 86 7.08 -7.03 1.42
C ILE A 86 8.47 -6.50 1.03
N VAL A 87 9.40 -7.39 0.67
CA VAL A 87 10.74 -6.98 0.22
C VAL A 87 10.66 -6.11 -1.04
N ALA A 88 9.84 -6.49 -2.02
CA ALA A 88 9.65 -5.69 -3.23
C ALA A 88 9.07 -4.29 -2.94
N ILE A 89 8.14 -4.20 -1.98
CA ILE A 89 7.59 -2.91 -1.53
C ILE A 89 8.67 -2.08 -0.82
N ASP A 90 9.54 -2.71 -0.02
CA ASP A 90 10.65 -2.02 0.64
C ASP A 90 11.66 -1.47 -0.38
N GLU A 91 12.04 -2.26 -1.38
CA GLU A 91 12.93 -1.84 -2.46
C GLU A 91 12.33 -0.67 -3.27
N GLU A 92 11.03 -0.75 -3.59
CA GLU A 92 10.33 0.34 -4.29
C GLU A 92 10.29 1.63 -3.46
N PHE A 93 10.14 1.51 -2.15
CA PHE A 93 10.18 2.65 -1.24
C PHE A 93 11.57 3.28 -1.17
N GLU A 94 12.59 2.48 -0.95
CA GLU A 94 13.96 2.98 -0.90
C GLU A 94 14.30 3.75 -2.18
N CYS A 95 13.88 3.25 -3.34
CA CYS A 95 14.03 3.94 -4.62
C CYS A 95 13.31 5.30 -4.64
N LYS A 96 12.02 5.33 -4.25
CA LYS A 96 11.24 6.58 -4.21
C LYS A 96 11.80 7.60 -3.20
N VAL A 97 12.30 7.13 -2.07
CA VAL A 97 12.94 8.00 -1.06
C VAL A 97 14.27 8.53 -1.58
N ALA A 98 15.06 7.70 -2.27
CA ALA A 98 16.32 8.13 -2.88
C ALA A 98 16.09 9.21 -3.94
N ASP A 99 15.08 9.04 -4.81
CA ASP A 99 14.70 10.04 -5.81
C ASP A 99 14.27 11.36 -5.17
N LEU A 100 13.43 11.30 -4.13
CA LEU A 100 13.03 12.50 -3.38
C LEU A 100 14.20 13.20 -2.71
N LYS A 101 15.15 12.42 -2.17
CA LYS A 101 16.35 12.93 -1.53
C LYS A 101 17.28 13.59 -2.55
N ALA A 102 17.47 12.99 -3.71
CA ALA A 102 18.24 13.56 -4.80
C ALA A 102 17.68 14.93 -5.23
N ILE A 103 16.37 15.03 -5.45
CA ILE A 103 15.71 16.31 -5.79
C ILE A 103 15.89 17.36 -4.69
N LEU A 104 15.85 16.95 -3.42
CA LEU A 104 16.09 17.86 -2.29
C LEU A 104 17.52 18.38 -2.30
N ILE A 105 18.51 17.48 -2.49
CA ILE A 105 19.93 17.82 -2.52
C ILE A 105 20.24 18.77 -3.65
N ASP A 106 19.75 18.51 -4.86
CA ASP A 106 19.95 19.40 -6.02
C ASP A 106 19.44 20.82 -5.73
N LYS A 107 18.23 20.92 -5.16
CA LYS A 107 17.65 22.23 -4.82
C LYS A 107 18.38 22.93 -3.66
N LEU A 108 18.87 22.15 -2.67
CA LEU A 108 19.68 22.72 -1.58
C LEU A 108 21.01 23.25 -2.13
N LEU A 109 21.68 22.52 -3.01
CA LEU A 109 22.92 22.97 -3.65
C LEU A 109 22.72 24.23 -4.49
N GLU A 110 21.60 24.31 -5.23
CA GLU A 110 21.24 25.50 -6.00
C GLU A 110 21.08 26.75 -5.10
N LEU A 111 20.43 26.61 -3.93
CA LEU A 111 20.24 27.69 -2.97
C LEU A 111 21.48 28.07 -2.18
N THR A 112 22.38 27.11 -1.94
CA THR A 112 23.60 27.31 -1.15
C THR A 112 24.83 27.56 -2.02
N ALA A 113 24.67 27.58 -3.34
CA ALA A 113 25.78 27.85 -4.26
C ALA A 113 26.50 29.16 -3.94
N GLY A 114 27.82 29.07 -3.69
CA GLY A 114 28.65 30.23 -3.34
C GLY A 114 28.43 30.79 -1.93
N LYS A 115 27.65 30.12 -1.07
CA LYS A 115 27.46 30.52 0.33
C LYS A 115 28.19 29.56 1.27
N LEU A 116 28.72 30.11 2.35
CA LEU A 116 29.37 29.34 3.41
C LEU A 116 28.35 28.92 4.47
N SER A 117 28.54 27.75 5.07
CA SER A 117 27.72 27.29 6.17
C SER A 117 27.88 28.15 7.42
N ALA A 118 26.80 28.51 8.08
CA ALA A 118 26.83 29.17 9.40
C ALA A 118 26.95 28.16 10.56
N GLY A 119 27.06 26.86 10.26
CA GLY A 119 27.14 25.78 11.25
C GLY A 119 25.82 25.03 11.39
N VAL A 120 25.64 23.99 10.59
CA VAL A 120 24.42 23.15 10.63
C VAL A 120 24.52 22.17 11.81
N LYS A 121 23.51 22.18 12.68
CA LYS A 121 23.46 21.34 13.88
C LYS A 121 22.27 20.39 13.83
N ASP A 122 22.40 19.27 14.49
CA ASP A 122 21.32 18.37 14.83
C ASP A 122 20.53 18.90 16.04
N TYR A 123 19.30 18.38 16.26
CA TYR A 123 18.52 18.68 17.46
C TYR A 123 19.23 18.28 18.77
N MET A 124 20.17 17.37 18.70
CA MET A 124 21.07 16.99 19.84
C MET A 124 22.24 17.94 20.04
N GLY A 125 22.45 18.95 19.17
CA GLY A 125 23.54 19.91 19.25
C GLY A 125 24.83 19.45 18.59
N ALA A 126 24.86 18.28 17.93
CA ALA A 126 26.01 17.83 17.16
C ALA A 126 26.18 18.68 15.90
N GLU A 127 27.37 19.14 15.60
CA GLU A 127 27.67 19.85 14.36
C GLU A 127 27.77 18.86 13.20
N LEU A 128 26.86 19.00 12.22
CA LEU A 128 26.86 18.20 11.01
C LEU A 128 27.70 18.84 9.90
N ILE A 129 27.67 20.18 9.80
CA ILE A 129 28.55 20.97 8.95
C ILE A 129 29.16 22.09 9.81
N PRO A 130 30.49 22.21 9.87
CA PRO A 130 31.11 23.28 10.61
C PRO A 130 30.86 24.64 9.95
N ALA A 131 30.90 25.71 10.78
CA ALA A 131 30.75 27.06 10.28
C ALA A 131 31.92 27.40 9.34
N GLY A 132 31.63 28.07 8.24
CA GLY A 132 32.62 28.44 7.21
C GLY A 132 32.97 27.32 6.21
N ALA A 133 32.38 26.13 6.30
CA ALA A 133 32.56 25.06 5.33
C ALA A 133 31.61 25.23 4.14
N GLU A 134 32.03 24.75 2.97
CA GLU A 134 31.18 24.67 1.81
C GLU A 134 30.20 23.51 1.96
N ILE A 135 28.92 23.73 1.56
CA ILE A 135 27.88 22.72 1.58
C ILE A 135 28.01 21.90 0.30
N THR A 136 28.51 20.67 0.40
CA THR A 136 28.74 19.77 -0.73
C THR A 136 27.67 18.68 -0.81
N ALA A 137 27.46 18.12 -2.00
CA ALA A 137 26.49 17.03 -2.22
C ALA A 137 26.78 15.82 -1.33
N SER A 138 28.05 15.43 -1.20
CA SER A 138 28.47 14.26 -0.40
C SER A 138 28.15 14.39 1.09
N VAL A 139 28.13 15.60 1.61
CA VAL A 139 27.73 15.86 3.00
C VAL A 139 26.22 15.78 3.14
N LEU A 140 25.46 16.35 2.19
CA LEU A 140 24.00 16.33 2.18
C LEU A 140 23.41 14.92 1.97
N GLU A 141 24.09 14.04 1.23
CA GLU A 141 23.68 12.65 1.03
C GLU A 141 23.65 11.85 2.34
N ASN A 142 24.57 12.14 3.26
CA ASN A 142 24.67 11.42 4.53
C ASN A 142 23.76 12.00 5.63
N PHE A 143 23.00 13.08 5.33
CA PHE A 143 22.15 13.72 6.33
C PHE A 143 20.87 12.94 6.61
N ASP A 144 20.56 12.87 7.90
CA ASP A 144 19.21 12.52 8.35
C ASP A 144 18.38 13.81 8.51
N TYR A 145 17.62 14.13 7.47
CA TYR A 145 16.77 15.33 7.45
C TYR A 145 15.66 15.33 8.51
N THR A 146 15.42 14.20 9.19
CA THR A 146 14.44 14.12 10.28
C THR A 146 14.99 14.67 11.59
N ALA A 147 16.32 14.69 11.74
CA ALA A 147 17.01 15.10 12.96
C ALA A 147 17.72 16.47 12.86
N VAL A 148 17.79 17.07 11.66
CA VAL A 148 18.52 18.32 11.42
C VAL A 148 17.73 19.55 11.84
N GLN A 149 18.41 20.51 12.48
CA GLN A 149 17.83 21.84 12.76
C GLN A 149 17.59 22.60 11.45
N LEU A 150 16.39 23.20 11.33
CA LEU A 150 15.94 23.88 10.12
C LEU A 150 16.36 25.37 10.05
N SER A 151 17.16 25.84 10.98
CA SER A 151 17.61 27.22 11.09
C SER A 151 19.12 27.31 11.13
N GLY A 152 19.68 28.40 10.61
CA GLY A 152 21.09 28.68 10.73
C GLY A 152 22.00 27.90 9.78
N TRP A 153 21.51 27.58 8.57
CA TRP A 153 22.30 26.91 7.54
C TRP A 153 23.29 27.86 6.85
N THR A 154 22.87 29.09 6.62
CA THR A 154 23.68 30.15 6.00
C THR A 154 23.52 31.47 6.76
N ASP A 155 24.35 32.44 6.48
CA ASP A 155 24.27 33.79 7.08
C ASP A 155 23.08 34.60 6.56
N ASP A 156 22.48 34.17 5.45
CA ASP A 156 21.35 34.84 4.80
C ASP A 156 20.00 34.28 5.31
N GLU A 157 19.24 35.10 6.02
CA GLU A 157 17.97 34.74 6.62
C GLU A 157 16.90 34.36 5.58
N HIS A 158 16.91 34.99 4.40
CA HIS A 158 16.01 34.66 3.31
C HIS A 158 16.25 33.24 2.79
N THR A 159 17.51 32.91 2.55
CA THR A 159 17.90 31.56 2.10
C THR A 159 17.56 30.50 3.15
N ASN A 160 17.78 30.80 4.44
CA ASN A 160 17.40 29.89 5.53
C ASN A 160 15.89 29.65 5.55
N GLY A 161 15.06 30.67 5.24
CA GLY A 161 13.62 30.52 5.10
C GLY A 161 13.23 29.55 3.96
N LEU A 162 13.88 29.63 2.81
CA LEU A 162 13.64 28.74 1.66
C LEU A 162 14.10 27.32 1.95
N ILE A 163 15.28 27.14 2.54
CA ILE A 163 15.81 25.82 2.98
C ILE A 163 14.83 25.17 3.93
N LYS A 164 14.35 25.90 4.95
CA LYS A 164 13.35 25.42 5.89
C LYS A 164 12.07 24.93 5.20
N GLN A 165 11.56 25.67 4.25
CA GLN A 165 10.36 25.28 3.48
C GLN A 165 10.60 24.01 2.66
N LEU A 166 11.76 23.90 1.99
CA LEU A 166 12.11 22.72 1.20
C LEU A 166 12.20 21.46 2.07
N VAL A 167 12.90 21.55 3.20
CA VAL A 167 13.02 20.39 4.11
C VAL A 167 11.67 20.02 4.71
N ILE A 168 10.84 20.98 5.11
CA ILE A 168 9.48 20.70 5.60
C ILE A 168 8.64 20.01 4.52
N ASN A 169 8.71 20.43 3.26
CA ASN A 169 7.98 19.81 2.16
C ASN A 169 8.47 18.39 1.87
N PHE A 170 9.79 18.16 1.94
CA PHE A 170 10.37 16.82 1.86
C PHE A 170 9.85 15.93 3.00
N LEU A 171 9.90 16.39 4.24
CA LEU A 171 9.42 15.63 5.40
C LEU A 171 7.92 15.30 5.32
N LYS A 172 7.10 16.21 4.78
CA LYS A 172 5.68 15.92 4.53
C LYS A 172 5.50 14.79 3.52
N LYS A 173 6.21 14.85 2.38
CA LYS A 173 6.16 13.80 1.36
C LYS A 173 6.68 12.46 1.89
N TYR A 174 7.78 12.49 2.61
CA TYR A 174 8.35 11.31 3.25
C TYR A 174 7.35 10.63 4.20
N LYS A 175 6.67 11.42 5.07
CA LYS A 175 5.63 10.89 5.98
C LYS A 175 4.44 10.27 5.24
N VAL A 176 4.03 10.83 4.12
CA VAL A 176 2.96 10.27 3.29
C VAL A 176 3.38 8.91 2.73
N LEU A 177 4.58 8.83 2.14
CA LEU A 177 5.12 7.58 1.61
C LEU A 177 5.30 6.52 2.70
N ASP A 178 5.82 6.87 3.86
CA ASP A 178 5.98 5.95 5.00
C ASP A 178 4.61 5.42 5.48
N ALA A 179 3.59 6.27 5.51
CA ALA A 179 2.24 5.87 5.88
C ALA A 179 1.61 4.92 4.82
N GLU A 180 1.82 5.18 3.53
CA GLU A 180 1.34 4.33 2.44
C GLU A 180 1.95 2.94 2.52
N ILE A 181 3.26 2.85 2.75
CA ILE A 181 3.96 1.57 2.88
C ILE A 181 3.54 0.80 4.11
N LYS A 182 3.42 1.47 5.25
CA LYS A 182 2.89 0.84 6.46
C LYS A 182 1.51 0.24 6.22
N ARG A 183 0.63 0.95 5.51
CA ARG A 183 -0.70 0.43 5.12
C ARG A 183 -0.59 -0.76 4.17
N ALA A 184 0.27 -0.68 3.15
CA ALA A 184 0.49 -1.78 2.21
C ALA A 184 1.03 -3.04 2.92
N LYS A 185 1.99 -2.90 3.83
CA LYS A 185 2.52 -4.01 4.64
C LYS A 185 1.46 -4.61 5.56
N ILE A 186 0.62 -3.78 6.18
CA ILE A 186 -0.49 -4.22 7.03
C ILE A 186 -1.52 -4.99 6.20
N ALA A 187 -1.90 -4.49 5.03
CA ALA A 187 -2.82 -5.18 4.13
C ALA A 187 -2.32 -6.58 3.72
N ILE A 188 -1.02 -6.74 3.47
CA ILE A 188 -0.42 -8.05 3.16
C ILE A 188 -0.41 -8.97 4.38
N THR A 189 -0.10 -8.44 5.58
CA THR A 189 0.11 -9.27 6.79
C THR A 189 -1.19 -9.67 7.47
N ILE A 190 -2.16 -8.78 7.52
CA ILE A 190 -3.42 -8.93 8.25
C ILE A 190 -4.59 -9.21 7.28
N GLY A 191 -4.48 -8.72 6.05
CA GLY A 191 -5.56 -8.64 5.08
C GLY A 191 -6.32 -7.33 5.21
N ASP A 192 -7.34 -7.17 4.39
CA ASP A 192 -8.14 -5.95 4.35
C ASP A 192 -9.05 -5.82 5.58
N GLU A 193 -9.10 -4.63 6.14
CA GLU A 193 -10.06 -4.31 7.20
C GLU A 193 -11.47 -4.15 6.59
N LEU A 194 -12.43 -4.86 7.16
CA LEU A 194 -13.83 -4.74 6.75
C LEU A 194 -14.41 -3.44 7.31
N PRO A 195 -15.07 -2.62 6.46
CA PRO A 195 -15.82 -1.47 6.94
C PRO A 195 -16.91 -1.87 7.94
N SER A 196 -17.21 -0.99 8.90
CA SER A 196 -18.28 -1.21 9.87
C SER A 196 -19.62 -1.47 9.17
N GLY A 197 -20.28 -2.56 9.51
CA GLY A 197 -21.56 -2.97 8.93
C GLY A 197 -21.47 -4.06 7.85
N ILE A 198 -20.29 -4.46 7.41
CA ILE A 198 -20.10 -5.61 6.54
C ILE A 198 -19.82 -6.84 7.41
N ILE A 199 -20.70 -7.84 7.31
CA ILE A 199 -20.56 -9.14 7.99
C ILE A 199 -19.92 -10.13 7.01
N GLN A 200 -18.95 -10.89 7.50
CA GLN A 200 -18.30 -11.99 6.75
C GLN A 200 -19.22 -13.19 6.61
#